data_f09fb1a7f86d43a643e6e82ab3f07fb1
#
_entry.id   f09fb1a7f86d43a643e6e82ab3f07fb1
#
_cell.length_a   1.000
_cell.length_b   1.000
_cell.length_c   1.000
_cell.angle_alpha   90.00
_cell.angle_beta   90.00
_cell.angle_gamma   90.00
#
_symmetry.space_group_name_H-M   'P 1'
#
loop_
_entity.id
_entity.type
_entity.pdbx_description
1 polymer ?
#
loop_
_entity_poly.entity_id
_entity_poly.type
_entity_poly.pdbx_seq_one_letter_code
_entity_poly.pdbx_strand_id
1 'polypeptide(L)'
;LGGRYVEFIIYPFSFAEFLELYHLTAPDESISNCFQKYLVSGGMPYLSNLRYAEEPSIQYLTDLFNSVQLKDIVKRNKVRDVDLLERITAYIMSNIGTPFSASSLVKFLKNEKRSVSADTILNYLKYCCDAYLFYQVKRQDLQGKQLLSSNEKYYIADHGIREAVFGGNMRDINLI
;
A
#
# COMPACT_ATOMS: atom_id res chain seq x y z
N LEU A 1 26.60 4.68 -13.17
CA LEU A 1 26.62 3.42 -13.92
C LEU A 1 25.40 3.34 -14.86
N GLY A 2 25.10 4.44 -15.58
CA GLY A 2 24.00 4.46 -16.56
C GLY A 2 24.26 3.47 -17.70
N GLY A 3 23.23 2.75 -18.13
CA GLY A 3 23.24 1.95 -19.36
C GLY A 3 23.68 0.49 -19.23
N ARG A 4 23.79 -0.07 -18.01
CA ARG A 4 24.23 -1.46 -17.81
C ARG A 4 23.17 -2.39 -17.18
N TYR A 5 21.95 -1.92 -16.96
CA TYR A 5 20.87 -2.76 -16.45
C TYR A 5 19.55 -2.40 -17.14
N VAL A 6 18.67 -3.37 -17.19
CA VAL A 6 17.27 -3.19 -17.58
C VAL A 6 16.44 -3.40 -16.31
N GLU A 7 15.57 -2.46 -16.03
CA GLU A 7 14.65 -2.53 -14.89
C GLU A 7 13.35 -3.18 -15.32
N PHE A 8 12.92 -4.20 -14.59
CA PHE A 8 11.61 -4.82 -14.74
C PHE A 8 10.80 -4.58 -13.46
N ILE A 9 9.66 -3.93 -13.58
CA ILE A 9 8.75 -3.73 -12.48
C ILE A 9 7.75 -4.88 -12.49
N ILE A 10 7.70 -5.64 -11.38
CA ILE A 10 6.77 -6.74 -11.17
C ILE A 10 5.77 -6.29 -10.12
N TYR A 11 4.48 -6.30 -10.47
CA TYR A 11 3.39 -5.96 -9.58
C TYR A 11 2.85 -7.20 -8.87
N PRO A 12 2.17 -7.04 -7.72
CA PRO A 12 1.31 -8.09 -7.17
C PRO A 12 0.30 -8.54 -8.22
N PHE A 13 -0.17 -9.76 -8.13
CA PHE A 13 -1.17 -10.30 -9.06
C PHE A 13 -2.41 -9.42 -9.12
N SER A 14 -2.88 -9.17 -10.33
CA SER A 14 -4.26 -8.72 -10.58
C SER A 14 -5.25 -9.80 -10.17
N PHE A 15 -6.52 -9.45 -10.04
CA PHE A 15 -7.56 -10.45 -9.73
C PHE A 15 -7.63 -11.57 -10.78
N ALA A 16 -7.40 -11.27 -12.05
CA ALA A 16 -7.38 -12.27 -13.10
C ALA A 16 -6.24 -13.30 -12.92
N GLU A 17 -5.02 -12.83 -12.67
CA GLU A 17 -3.87 -13.69 -12.41
C GLU A 17 -4.02 -14.47 -11.09
N PHE A 18 -4.56 -13.83 -10.04
CA PHE A 18 -4.91 -14.50 -8.80
C PHE A 18 -5.91 -15.63 -9.04
N LEU A 19 -6.95 -15.40 -9.83
CA LEU A 19 -7.99 -16.35 -10.12
C LEU A 19 -7.45 -17.59 -10.83
N GLU A 20 -6.59 -17.40 -11.83
CA GLU A 20 -5.93 -18.51 -12.54
C GLU A 20 -5.15 -19.40 -11.57
N LEU A 21 -4.37 -18.80 -10.67
CA LEU A 21 -3.56 -19.54 -9.71
C LEU A 21 -4.40 -20.16 -8.59
N TYR A 22 -5.42 -19.46 -8.10
CA TYR A 22 -6.27 -19.89 -7.00
C TYR A 22 -7.16 -21.08 -7.40
N HIS A 23 -7.65 -21.12 -8.65
CA HIS A 23 -8.42 -22.25 -9.18
C HIS A 23 -7.63 -23.57 -9.22
N LEU A 24 -6.30 -23.55 -9.19
CA LEU A 24 -5.50 -24.77 -9.04
C LEU A 24 -5.66 -25.41 -7.65
N THR A 25 -6.02 -24.61 -6.65
CA THR A 25 -6.25 -25.09 -5.26
C THR A 25 -7.71 -25.24 -4.91
N ALA A 26 -8.60 -24.49 -5.56
CA ALA A 26 -10.04 -24.47 -5.32
C ALA A 26 -10.83 -24.38 -6.63
N PRO A 27 -10.85 -25.45 -7.45
CA PRO A 27 -11.42 -25.42 -8.81
C PRO A 27 -12.94 -25.19 -8.86
N ASP A 28 -13.66 -25.56 -7.82
CA ASP A 28 -15.12 -25.44 -7.74
C ASP A 28 -15.60 -24.16 -7.06
N GLU A 29 -14.68 -23.27 -6.66
CA GLU A 29 -15.03 -22.04 -5.97
C GLU A 29 -15.65 -21.01 -6.93
N SER A 30 -16.70 -20.33 -6.48
CA SER A 30 -17.36 -19.29 -7.28
C SER A 30 -16.46 -18.07 -7.47
N ILE A 31 -16.58 -17.37 -8.60
CA ILE A 31 -15.82 -16.14 -8.87
C ILE A 31 -16.05 -15.09 -7.78
N SER A 32 -17.28 -15.00 -7.25
CA SER A 32 -17.61 -14.08 -6.16
C SER A 32 -16.82 -14.38 -4.88
N ASN A 33 -16.75 -15.66 -4.49
CA ASN A 33 -15.97 -16.08 -3.33
C ASN A 33 -14.46 -15.90 -3.56
N CYS A 34 -13.98 -16.22 -4.77
CA CYS A 34 -12.60 -15.95 -5.16
C CYS A 34 -12.27 -14.45 -5.05
N PHE A 35 -13.18 -13.57 -5.46
CA PHE A 35 -13.00 -12.13 -5.35
C PHE A 35 -12.95 -11.68 -3.88
N GLN A 36 -13.83 -12.19 -3.03
CA GLN A 36 -13.78 -11.91 -1.59
C GLN A 36 -12.46 -12.39 -0.98
N LYS A 37 -11.99 -13.58 -1.39
CA LYS A 37 -10.69 -14.09 -0.95
C LYS A 37 -9.54 -13.18 -1.40
N TYR A 38 -9.57 -12.73 -2.65
CA TYR A 38 -8.58 -11.79 -3.19
C TYR A 38 -8.56 -10.47 -2.42
N LEU A 39 -9.73 -9.91 -2.11
CA LEU A 39 -9.82 -8.66 -1.34
C LEU A 39 -9.15 -8.75 0.04
N VAL A 40 -9.18 -9.92 0.67
CA VAL A 40 -8.57 -10.15 1.99
C VAL A 40 -7.10 -10.53 1.87
N SER A 41 -6.77 -11.43 0.94
CA SER A 41 -5.42 -12.00 0.84
C SER A 41 -4.45 -11.12 0.04
N GLY A 42 -4.95 -10.32 -0.90
CA GLY A 42 -4.11 -9.60 -1.85
C GLY A 42 -3.59 -10.46 -2.99
N GLY A 43 -2.65 -9.91 -3.74
CA GLY A 43 -2.05 -10.49 -4.94
C GLY A 43 -0.61 -10.94 -4.78
N MET A 44 -0.08 -11.08 -3.55
CA MET A 44 1.31 -11.53 -3.37
C MET A 44 1.47 -12.99 -3.82
N PRO A 45 2.37 -13.29 -4.80
CA PRO A 45 2.47 -14.62 -5.42
C PRO A 45 2.76 -15.75 -4.43
N TYR A 46 3.56 -15.48 -3.39
CA TYR A 46 3.97 -16.48 -2.40
C TYR A 46 2.81 -17.07 -1.58
N LEU A 47 1.67 -16.37 -1.52
CA LEU A 47 0.48 -16.83 -0.81
C LEU A 47 -0.06 -18.16 -1.36
N SER A 48 0.17 -18.45 -2.63
CA SER A 48 -0.18 -19.74 -3.24
C SER A 48 0.59 -20.91 -2.58
N ASN A 49 1.86 -20.72 -2.22
CA ASN A 49 2.64 -21.72 -1.51
C ASN A 49 2.12 -21.97 -0.09
N LEU A 50 1.47 -20.98 0.51
CA LEU A 50 0.80 -21.08 1.80
C LEU A 50 -0.64 -21.61 1.66
N ARG A 51 -1.07 -21.94 0.44
CA ARG A 51 -2.43 -22.37 0.11
C ARG A 51 -3.49 -21.38 0.60
N TYR A 52 -3.12 -20.10 0.65
CA TYR A 52 -3.95 -19.00 1.17
C TYR A 52 -4.53 -19.27 2.58
N ALA A 53 -3.84 -20.06 3.39
CA ALA A 53 -4.22 -20.30 4.79
C ALA A 53 -4.13 -18.97 5.56
N GLU A 54 -5.12 -18.68 6.42
CA GLU A 54 -5.32 -17.34 6.99
C GLU A 54 -4.13 -16.91 7.85
N GLU A 55 -3.83 -17.64 8.92
CA GLU A 55 -2.74 -17.27 9.84
C GLU A 55 -1.36 -17.18 9.17
N PRO A 56 -0.89 -18.17 8.37
CA PRO A 56 0.38 -18.06 7.67
C PRO A 56 0.42 -16.91 6.66
N SER A 57 -0.70 -16.61 5.99
CA SER A 57 -0.78 -15.50 5.05
C SER A 57 -0.65 -14.15 5.74
N ILE A 58 -1.36 -13.94 6.86
CA ILE A 58 -1.27 -12.72 7.66
C ILE A 58 0.17 -12.54 8.18
N GLN A 59 0.78 -13.60 8.73
CA GLN A 59 2.16 -13.55 9.21
C GLN A 59 3.13 -13.16 8.09
N TYR A 60 3.05 -13.82 6.93
CA TYR A 60 3.90 -13.51 5.78
C TYR A 60 3.76 -12.05 5.32
N LEU A 61 2.52 -11.55 5.18
CA LEU A 61 2.26 -10.19 4.73
C LEU A 61 2.74 -9.15 5.74
N THR A 62 2.59 -9.43 7.03
CA THR A 62 3.10 -8.58 8.12
C THR A 62 4.62 -8.54 8.12
N ASP A 63 5.29 -9.68 7.97
CA ASP A 63 6.75 -9.76 7.91
C ASP A 63 7.30 -9.06 6.66
N LEU A 64 6.61 -9.21 5.53
CA LEU A 64 6.94 -8.51 4.29
C LEU A 64 6.85 -6.99 4.48
N PHE A 65 5.75 -6.49 5.04
CA PHE A 65 5.57 -5.08 5.34
C PHE A 65 6.68 -4.55 6.25
N ASN A 66 6.96 -5.24 7.36
CA ASN A 66 8.01 -4.86 8.31
C ASN A 66 9.40 -4.86 7.63
N SER A 67 9.66 -5.83 6.75
CA SER A 67 10.92 -5.87 6.00
C SER A 67 11.07 -4.69 5.05
N VAL A 68 10.03 -4.34 4.29
CA VAL A 68 10.01 -3.17 3.40
C VAL A 68 10.16 -1.89 4.22
N GLN A 69 9.40 -1.73 5.29
CA GLN A 69 9.46 -0.54 6.14
C GLN A 69 10.85 -0.34 6.76
N LEU A 70 11.41 -1.38 7.39
CA LEU A 70 12.68 -1.27 8.10
C LEU A 70 13.89 -1.20 7.17
N LYS A 71 13.94 -2.02 6.12
CA LYS A 71 15.12 -2.12 5.24
C LYS A 71 15.09 -1.07 4.14
N ASP A 72 13.99 -1.00 3.38
CA ASP A 72 13.94 -0.19 2.17
C ASP A 72 13.59 1.27 2.46
N ILE A 73 12.78 1.54 3.48
CA ILE A 73 12.41 2.90 3.84
C ILE A 73 13.34 3.46 4.90
N VAL A 74 13.35 2.87 6.10
CA VAL A 74 14.08 3.44 7.25
C VAL A 74 15.59 3.40 7.03
N LYS A 75 16.14 2.23 6.72
CA LYS A 75 17.60 2.05 6.62
C LYS A 75 18.17 2.74 5.38
N ARG A 76 17.51 2.60 4.22
CA ARG A 76 17.96 3.20 2.96
C ARG A 76 17.96 4.73 3.00
N ASN A 77 16.92 5.33 3.60
CA ASN A 77 16.73 6.79 3.65
C ASN A 77 17.22 7.40 4.97
N LYS A 78 17.80 6.60 5.88
CA LYS A 78 18.28 7.04 7.20
C LYS A 78 17.20 7.81 7.98
N VAL A 79 15.97 7.29 7.94
CA VAL A 79 14.84 7.88 8.66
C VAL A 79 15.14 7.88 10.16
N ARG A 80 15.06 9.06 10.77
CA ARG A 80 15.37 9.24 12.21
C ARG A 80 14.14 9.03 13.09
N ASP A 81 12.99 9.48 12.65
CA ASP A 81 11.72 9.36 13.38
C ASP A 81 10.86 8.25 12.75
N VAL A 82 11.10 7.03 13.24
CA VAL A 82 10.39 5.84 12.75
C VAL A 82 8.91 5.88 13.16
N ASP A 83 8.60 6.34 14.37
CA ASP A 83 7.23 6.46 14.85
C ASP A 83 6.42 7.47 14.00
N LEU A 84 7.04 8.56 13.55
CA LEU A 84 6.40 9.47 12.59
C LEU A 84 6.13 8.79 11.25
N LEU A 85 7.06 7.98 10.74
CA LEU A 85 6.85 7.21 9.51
C LEU A 85 5.68 6.25 9.66
N GLU A 86 5.59 5.52 10.76
CA GLU A 86 4.49 4.59 11.04
C GLU A 86 3.14 5.31 11.08
N ARG A 87 3.06 6.47 11.73
CA ARG A 87 1.84 7.30 11.78
C ARG A 87 1.43 7.82 10.40
N ILE A 88 2.38 8.29 9.60
CA ILE A 88 2.12 8.74 8.23
C ILE A 88 1.60 7.56 7.39
N THR A 89 2.25 6.40 7.49
CA THR A 89 1.86 5.19 6.78
C THR A 89 0.45 4.74 7.18
N ALA A 90 0.17 4.70 8.48
CA ALA A 90 -1.15 4.38 9.02
C ALA A 90 -2.23 5.35 8.53
N TYR A 91 -1.95 6.64 8.53
CA TYR A 91 -2.87 7.66 8.03
C TYR A 91 -3.20 7.44 6.55
N ILE A 92 -2.19 7.20 5.71
CA ILE A 92 -2.40 6.93 4.28
C ILE A 92 -3.20 5.63 4.08
N MET A 93 -2.88 4.56 4.79
CA MET A 93 -3.59 3.28 4.67
C MET A 93 -5.06 3.38 5.10
N SER A 94 -5.37 4.28 6.04
CA SER A 94 -6.77 4.55 6.46
C SER A 94 -7.52 5.46 5.47
N ASN A 95 -6.81 6.15 4.56
CA ASN A 95 -7.37 7.14 3.64
C ASN A 95 -7.03 6.82 2.17
N ILE A 96 -6.86 5.54 1.83
CA ILE A 96 -6.54 5.11 0.46
C ILE A 96 -7.59 5.62 -0.53
N GLY A 97 -7.12 6.14 -1.67
CA GLY A 97 -7.98 6.63 -2.75
C GLY A 97 -8.68 7.97 -2.47
N THR A 98 -8.54 8.53 -1.28
CA THR A 98 -9.07 9.87 -0.97
C THR A 98 -8.07 10.97 -1.34
N PRO A 99 -8.52 12.20 -1.63
CA PRO A 99 -7.62 13.32 -1.87
C PRO A 99 -6.75 13.60 -0.63
N PHE A 100 -5.45 13.61 -0.81
CA PHE A 100 -4.47 13.85 0.26
C PHE A 100 -4.02 15.31 0.29
N SER A 101 -3.82 15.82 1.50
CA SER A 101 -3.23 17.12 1.76
C SER A 101 -2.20 17.03 2.89
N ALA A 102 -0.95 17.33 2.59
CA ALA A 102 0.11 17.36 3.60
C ALA A 102 -0.19 18.34 4.74
N SER A 103 -0.81 19.49 4.43
CA SER A 103 -1.23 20.47 5.44
C SER A 103 -2.31 19.94 6.38
N SER A 104 -3.23 19.11 5.88
CA SER A 104 -4.25 18.47 6.72
C SER A 104 -3.62 17.44 7.66
N LEU A 105 -2.63 16.68 7.19
CA LEU A 105 -1.91 15.74 8.04
C LEU A 105 -1.03 16.46 9.07
N VAL A 106 -0.40 17.60 8.72
CA VAL A 106 0.31 18.45 9.68
C VAL A 106 -0.63 18.88 10.82
N LYS A 107 -1.84 19.35 10.48
CA LYS A 107 -2.84 19.73 11.49
C LYS A 107 -3.25 18.56 12.37
N PHE A 108 -3.47 17.39 11.78
CA PHE A 108 -3.79 16.16 12.52
C PHE A 108 -2.68 15.81 13.52
N LEU A 109 -1.43 15.75 13.07
CA LEU A 109 -0.28 15.45 13.93
C LEU A 109 -0.04 16.50 15.01
N LYS A 110 -0.34 17.78 14.71
CA LYS A 110 -0.27 18.86 15.72
C LYS A 110 -1.27 18.66 16.86
N ASN A 111 -2.46 18.13 16.58
CA ASN A 111 -3.43 17.79 17.61
C ASN A 111 -2.92 16.66 18.52
N GLU A 112 -2.04 15.79 18.00
CA GLU A 112 -1.33 14.77 18.77
C GLU A 112 -0.05 15.30 19.44
N LYS A 113 0.09 16.63 19.54
CA LYS A 113 1.26 17.34 20.11
C LYS A 113 2.59 17.09 19.38
N ARG A 114 2.53 16.74 18.09
CA ARG A 114 3.69 16.58 17.22
C ARG A 114 3.81 17.75 16.25
N SER A 115 4.98 18.39 16.26
CA SER A 115 5.30 19.43 15.29
C SER A 115 6.13 18.83 14.16
N VAL A 116 5.57 18.84 12.95
CA VAL A 116 6.22 18.32 11.75
C VAL A 116 5.96 19.26 10.57
N SER A 117 6.92 19.41 9.67
CA SER A 117 6.74 20.19 8.44
C SER A 117 6.04 19.37 7.36
N ALA A 118 5.32 20.04 6.46
CA ALA A 118 4.73 19.40 5.28
C ALA A 118 5.79 18.72 4.41
N ASP A 119 6.98 19.33 4.28
CA ASP A 119 8.09 18.77 3.50
C ASP A 119 8.60 17.44 4.09
N THR A 120 8.65 17.32 5.41
CA THR A 120 9.03 16.06 6.06
C THR A 120 8.01 14.96 5.73
N ILE A 121 6.72 15.26 5.77
CA ILE A 121 5.66 14.33 5.43
C ILE A 121 5.79 13.90 3.96
N LEU A 122 5.94 14.85 3.05
CA LEU A 122 6.08 14.57 1.61
C LEU A 122 7.34 13.74 1.32
N ASN A 123 8.45 13.99 2.01
CA ASN A 123 9.66 13.18 1.88
C ASN A 123 9.44 11.74 2.35
N TYR A 124 8.75 11.53 3.48
CA TYR A 124 8.45 10.19 3.97
C TYR A 124 7.51 9.44 3.03
N LEU A 125 6.50 10.11 2.48
CA LEU A 125 5.62 9.54 1.46
C LEU A 125 6.37 9.18 0.18
N LYS A 126 7.31 10.04 -0.23
CA LYS A 126 8.18 9.71 -1.37
C LYS A 126 8.99 8.43 -1.09
N TYR A 127 9.57 8.28 0.10
CA TYR A 127 10.32 7.06 0.45
C TYR A 127 9.43 5.81 0.40
N CYS A 128 8.17 5.93 0.83
CA CYS A 128 7.20 4.84 0.72
C CYS A 128 6.87 4.50 -0.75
N CYS A 129 6.77 5.52 -1.61
CA CYS A 129 6.55 5.32 -3.05
C CYS A 129 7.79 4.71 -3.74
N ASP A 130 8.99 5.17 -3.39
CA ASP A 130 10.26 4.66 -3.91
C ASP A 130 10.53 3.19 -3.48
N ALA A 131 9.89 2.74 -2.39
CA ALA A 131 9.90 1.36 -1.90
C ALA A 131 8.71 0.53 -2.43
N TYR A 132 7.93 1.05 -3.37
CA TYR A 132 6.73 0.42 -3.93
C TYR A 132 5.68 0.01 -2.89
N LEU A 133 5.63 0.69 -1.73
CA LEU A 133 4.57 0.48 -0.75
C LEU A 133 3.29 1.20 -1.16
N PHE A 134 3.44 2.42 -1.72
CA PHE A 134 2.33 3.21 -2.23
C PHE A 134 2.55 3.67 -3.67
N TYR A 135 1.45 3.83 -4.40
CA TYR A 135 1.40 4.52 -5.68
C TYR A 135 0.76 5.89 -5.52
N GLN A 136 1.48 6.92 -5.91
CA GLN A 136 0.98 8.29 -5.94
C GLN A 136 0.30 8.56 -7.29
N VAL A 137 -0.95 8.99 -7.25
CA VAL A 137 -1.70 9.45 -8.43
C VAL A 137 -1.92 10.94 -8.33
N LYS A 138 -1.29 11.68 -9.23
CA LYS A 138 -1.40 13.15 -9.31
C LYS A 138 -2.73 13.55 -9.93
N ARG A 139 -3.29 14.64 -9.42
CA ARG A 139 -4.47 15.26 -10.01
C ARG A 139 -4.09 15.94 -11.32
N GLN A 140 -4.86 15.71 -12.37
CA GLN A 140 -4.76 16.43 -13.65
C GLN A 140 -5.91 17.43 -13.77
N ASP A 141 -5.57 18.68 -14.08
CA ASP A 141 -6.55 19.66 -14.49
C ASP A 141 -6.85 19.50 -15.99
N LEU A 142 -8.08 19.10 -16.30
CA LEU A 142 -8.51 18.88 -17.67
C LEU A 142 -8.63 20.18 -18.48
N GLN A 143 -8.89 21.30 -17.82
CA GLN A 143 -9.03 22.61 -18.47
C GLN A 143 -7.67 23.29 -18.69
N GLY A 144 -6.80 23.25 -17.70
CA GLY A 144 -5.47 23.87 -17.74
C GLY A 144 -4.36 22.98 -18.30
N LYS A 145 -4.61 21.70 -18.58
CA LYS A 145 -3.62 20.69 -19.00
C LYS A 145 -2.38 20.62 -18.09
N GLN A 146 -2.53 20.99 -16.81
CA GLN A 146 -1.46 21.03 -15.83
C GLN A 146 -1.64 19.92 -14.80
N LEU A 147 -0.52 19.30 -14.40
CA LEU A 147 -0.49 18.44 -13.23
C LEU A 147 -0.48 19.30 -11.97
N LEU A 148 -1.48 19.13 -11.12
CA LEU A 148 -1.57 19.85 -9.86
C LEU A 148 -0.81 19.07 -8.77
N SER A 149 0.01 19.77 -8.00
CA SER A 149 0.76 19.22 -6.88
C SER A 149 -0.04 19.14 -5.57
N SER A 150 -1.36 19.35 -5.64
CA SER A 150 -2.26 19.32 -4.49
C SER A 150 -3.40 18.34 -4.71
N ASN A 151 -3.88 17.76 -3.61
CA ASN A 151 -4.99 16.79 -3.63
C ASN A 151 -4.70 15.52 -4.46
N GLU A 152 -3.45 15.09 -4.47
CA GLU A 152 -3.06 13.79 -5.00
C GLU A 152 -3.68 12.64 -4.20
N LYS A 153 -3.75 11.46 -4.79
CA LYS A 153 -4.26 10.26 -4.13
C LYS A 153 -3.14 9.24 -3.97
N TYR A 154 -3.21 8.48 -2.91
CA TYR A 154 -2.30 7.36 -2.67
C TYR A 154 -3.07 6.06 -2.69
N TYR A 155 -2.47 5.03 -3.30
CA TYR A 155 -2.99 3.68 -3.34
C TYR A 155 -1.91 2.73 -2.81
N ILE A 156 -2.30 1.72 -2.06
CA ILE A 156 -1.35 0.70 -1.59
C ILE A 156 -1.02 -0.26 -2.74
N ALA A 157 0.20 -0.77 -2.77
CA ALA A 157 0.64 -1.71 -3.79
C ALA A 157 -0.10 -3.06 -3.72
N ASP A 158 -0.41 -3.51 -2.50
CA ASP A 158 -1.15 -4.73 -2.25
C ASP A 158 -2.10 -4.56 -1.06
N HIS A 159 -3.39 -4.81 -1.30
CA HIS A 159 -4.41 -4.62 -0.26
C HIS A 159 -4.37 -5.70 0.83
N GLY A 160 -3.82 -6.89 0.53
CA GLY A 160 -3.60 -7.91 1.55
C GLY A 160 -2.59 -7.47 2.62
N ILE A 161 -1.58 -6.68 2.23
CA ILE A 161 -0.66 -6.04 3.20
C ILE A 161 -1.44 -5.12 4.14
N ARG A 162 -2.35 -4.29 3.59
CA ARG A 162 -3.18 -3.41 4.41
C ARG A 162 -4.04 -4.21 5.38
N GLU A 163 -4.67 -5.27 4.90
CA GLU A 163 -5.51 -6.14 5.69
C GLU A 163 -4.74 -6.82 6.83
N ALA A 164 -3.56 -7.34 6.54
CA ALA A 164 -2.71 -8.00 7.52
C ALA A 164 -2.20 -7.06 8.62
N VAL A 165 -1.86 -5.81 8.27
CA VAL A 165 -1.23 -4.86 9.21
C VAL A 165 -2.26 -4.11 10.06
N PHE A 166 -3.44 -3.80 9.51
CA PHE A 166 -4.47 -2.99 10.19
C PHE A 166 -5.64 -3.78 10.73
N GLY A 167 -5.69 -5.10 10.49
CA GLY A 167 -6.78 -5.96 10.94
C GLY A 167 -8.10 -5.55 10.29
N GLY A 168 -8.51 -6.30 9.30
CA GLY A 168 -9.57 -5.90 8.40
C GLY A 168 -10.93 -5.70 9.01
N ASN A 169 -11.50 -4.61 8.61
CA ASN A 169 -12.94 -4.44 8.46
C ASN A 169 -13.32 -4.23 6.98
N MET A 170 -12.54 -4.82 6.05
CA MET A 170 -12.95 -4.85 4.64
C MET A 170 -14.18 -5.72 4.42
N ARG A 171 -14.57 -6.53 5.41
CA ARG A 171 -15.83 -7.32 5.38
C ARG A 171 -17.08 -6.45 5.33
N ASP A 172 -16.98 -5.17 5.69
CA ASP A 172 -18.10 -4.21 5.73
C ASP A 172 -18.08 -3.21 4.56
N ILE A 173 -17.22 -3.38 3.58
CA ILE A 173 -17.32 -2.59 2.35
C ILE A 173 -18.46 -3.17 1.54
N ASN A 174 -19.66 -2.65 1.78
CA ASN A 174 -20.74 -2.70 0.81
C ASN A 174 -20.22 -2.00 -0.44
N LEU A 175 -19.76 -2.78 -1.42
CA LEU A 175 -19.51 -2.30 -2.77
C LEU A 175 -20.88 -1.91 -3.35
N ILE A 176 -21.23 -0.61 -3.22
CA ILE A 176 -22.33 0.02 -3.96
C ILE A 176 -21.85 0.24 -5.38
#